data_db985f311332b23552c724659fc6681d
#
_entry.id   db985f311332b23552c724659fc6681d
#
_cell.length_a   1.000
_cell.length_b   1.000
_cell.length_c   1.000
_cell.angle_alpha   90.00
_cell.angle_beta   90.00
_cell.angle_gamma   90.00
#
_symmetry.space_group_name_H-M   'P 1'
#
loop_
_entity.id
_entity.type
_entity.pdbx_description
1 polymer ?
#
loop_
_entity_poly.entity_id
_entity_poly.type
_entity_poly.pdbx_seq_one_letter_code
_entity_poly.pdbx_strand_id
1 'polypeptide(L)'
;MRFLLLSLLLVLADCLEPRQQFEDFKVKFNKTYCCSDEEESRFKIFASNLEELELTRAKASYSTGVTQFADLTREEFRSFYLGGVKRPNPGMLSKASATGPTAVENRDLPTSVDWREKGVVSSVKNQGQCGSCWAFATTEMVESYAAIATGFLV
;
A
#
# COMPACT_ATOMS: atom_id res chain seq x y z
N MET A 1 -26.02 34.38 20.71
CA MET A 1 -26.72 33.65 19.63
C MET A 1 -25.87 33.43 18.38
N ARG A 2 -25.03 34.35 17.94
CA ARG A 2 -24.17 34.19 16.73
C ARG A 2 -23.08 33.12 16.88
N PHE A 3 -22.50 32.91 18.07
CA PHE A 3 -21.44 31.92 18.30
C PHE A 3 -21.96 30.47 18.33
N LEU A 4 -23.20 30.24 18.74
CA LEU A 4 -23.84 28.91 18.75
C LEU A 4 -24.16 28.41 17.33
N LEU A 5 -24.50 29.32 16.41
CA LEU A 5 -24.76 28.99 15.00
C LEU A 5 -23.48 28.64 14.25
N LEU A 6 -22.35 29.30 14.59
CA LEU A 6 -21.05 29.04 13.96
C LEU A 6 -20.49 27.67 14.37
N SER A 7 -20.67 27.27 15.65
CA SER A 7 -20.23 25.94 16.14
C SER A 7 -21.09 24.81 15.57
N LEU A 8 -22.37 25.03 15.34
CA LEU A 8 -23.27 24.04 14.74
C LEU A 8 -22.94 23.84 13.24
N LEU A 9 -22.56 24.88 12.52
CA LEU A 9 -22.11 24.80 11.12
C LEU A 9 -20.79 24.03 10.96
N LEU A 10 -19.84 24.18 11.90
CA LEU A 10 -18.59 23.44 11.91
C LEU A 10 -18.80 21.94 12.15
N VAL A 11 -19.69 21.57 13.08
CA VAL A 11 -20.03 20.17 13.37
C VAL A 11 -20.77 19.50 12.20
N LEU A 12 -21.59 20.26 11.45
CA LEU A 12 -22.25 19.74 10.24
C LEU A 12 -21.27 19.57 9.06
N ALA A 13 -20.22 20.39 8.98
CA ALA A 13 -19.19 20.25 7.97
C ALA A 13 -18.36 18.97 8.17
N ASP A 14 -18.00 18.64 9.41
CA ASP A 14 -17.28 17.41 9.74
C ASP A 14 -18.10 16.12 9.45
N CYS A 15 -19.44 16.18 9.53
CA CYS A 15 -20.33 15.07 9.20
C CYS A 15 -20.50 14.81 7.69
N LEU A 16 -20.26 15.81 6.85
CA LEU A 16 -20.39 15.70 5.38
C LEU A 16 -19.08 15.27 4.71
N GLU A 17 -17.97 15.42 5.41
CA GLU A 17 -16.62 15.20 4.85
C GLU A 17 -16.36 13.76 4.37
N PRO A 18 -16.68 12.68 5.10
CA PRO A 18 -16.41 11.32 4.62
C PRO A 18 -17.15 10.95 3.34
N ARG A 19 -18.38 11.46 3.16
CA ARG A 19 -19.17 11.19 1.95
C ARG A 19 -18.58 11.91 0.73
N GLN A 20 -18.18 13.15 0.89
CA GLN A 20 -17.51 13.90 -0.18
C GLN A 20 -16.17 13.25 -0.52
N GLN A 21 -15.40 12.83 0.47
CA GLN A 21 -14.13 12.11 0.24
C GLN A 21 -14.35 10.79 -0.50
N PHE A 22 -15.47 10.11 -0.26
CA PHE A 22 -15.82 8.89 -1.00
C PHE A 22 -16.20 9.18 -2.46
N GLU A 23 -16.92 10.27 -2.74
CA GLU A 23 -17.19 10.71 -4.12
C GLU A 23 -15.88 11.03 -4.86
N ASP A 24 -14.99 11.80 -4.23
CA ASP A 24 -13.68 12.12 -4.78
C ASP A 24 -12.82 10.86 -5.00
N PHE A 25 -12.90 9.91 -4.07
CA PHE A 25 -12.25 8.59 -4.19
C PHE A 25 -12.77 7.82 -5.41
N LYS A 26 -14.09 7.77 -5.62
CA LYS A 26 -14.67 7.11 -6.80
C LYS A 26 -14.15 7.70 -8.09
N VAL A 27 -14.12 9.01 -8.19
CA VAL A 27 -13.61 9.72 -9.37
C VAL A 27 -12.12 9.43 -9.57
N LYS A 28 -11.32 9.61 -8.51
CA LYS A 28 -9.86 9.46 -8.58
C LYS A 28 -9.40 8.06 -9.00
N PHE A 29 -10.09 7.03 -8.52
CA PHE A 29 -9.71 5.64 -8.76
C PHE A 29 -10.62 4.91 -9.74
N ASN A 30 -11.49 5.67 -10.45
CA ASN A 30 -12.45 5.15 -11.43
C ASN A 30 -13.28 3.98 -10.87
N LYS A 31 -13.86 4.17 -9.67
CA LYS A 31 -14.67 3.16 -8.99
C LYS A 31 -16.11 3.18 -9.47
N THR A 32 -16.66 2.03 -9.76
CA THR A 32 -18.07 1.82 -10.10
C THR A 32 -18.60 0.62 -9.32
N TYR A 33 -19.85 0.69 -8.89
CA TYR A 33 -20.52 -0.37 -8.14
C TYR A 33 -21.78 -0.80 -8.87
N CYS A 34 -22.21 -2.05 -8.68
CA CYS A 34 -23.31 -2.61 -9.45
C CYS A 34 -24.67 -1.99 -9.11
N CYS A 35 -24.86 -1.52 -7.89
CA CYS A 35 -26.11 -0.97 -7.38
C CYS A 35 -25.88 -0.07 -6.15
N SER A 36 -26.93 0.66 -5.76
CA SER A 36 -26.90 1.56 -4.59
C SER A 36 -26.54 0.84 -3.28
N ASP A 37 -26.98 -0.41 -3.12
CA ASP A 37 -26.74 -1.19 -1.90
C ASP A 37 -25.26 -1.58 -1.77
N GLU A 38 -24.63 -1.96 -2.89
CA GLU A 38 -23.18 -2.18 -2.92
C GLU A 38 -22.43 -0.88 -2.65
N GLU A 39 -22.80 0.20 -3.31
CA GLU A 39 -22.16 1.50 -3.11
C GLU A 39 -22.23 1.95 -1.65
N GLU A 40 -23.36 1.80 -0.99
CA GLU A 40 -23.53 2.13 0.41
C GLU A 40 -22.71 1.20 1.33
N SER A 41 -22.59 -0.08 0.98
CA SER A 41 -21.73 -1.02 1.67
C SER A 41 -20.24 -0.62 1.55
N ARG A 42 -19.81 -0.25 0.35
CA ARG A 42 -18.43 0.24 0.09
C ARG A 42 -18.14 1.55 0.78
N PHE A 43 -19.11 2.45 0.83
CA PHE A 43 -18.98 3.68 1.60
C PHE A 43 -18.75 3.42 3.09
N LYS A 44 -19.48 2.49 3.71
CA LYS A 44 -19.30 2.13 5.12
C LYS A 44 -17.89 1.59 5.40
N ILE A 45 -17.38 0.74 4.51
CA ILE A 45 -16.01 0.21 4.61
C ILE A 45 -15.00 1.35 4.46
N PHE A 46 -15.18 2.22 3.46
CA PHE A 46 -14.33 3.38 3.23
C PHE A 46 -14.28 4.31 4.44
N ALA A 47 -15.44 4.65 5.03
CA ALA A 47 -15.52 5.52 6.20
C ALA A 47 -14.80 4.92 7.41
N SER A 48 -14.94 3.61 7.64
CA SER A 48 -14.23 2.90 8.71
C SER A 48 -12.71 2.88 8.47
N ASN A 49 -12.27 2.66 7.24
CA ASN A 49 -10.85 2.68 6.88
C ASN A 49 -10.26 4.10 6.99
N LEU A 50 -11.06 5.13 6.70
CA LEU A 50 -10.65 6.53 6.84
C LEU A 50 -10.42 6.90 8.31
N GLU A 51 -11.30 6.48 9.20
CA GLU A 51 -11.13 6.66 10.63
C GLU A 51 -9.86 5.97 11.15
N GLU A 52 -9.61 4.73 10.75
CA GLU A 52 -8.37 4.02 11.10
C GLU A 52 -7.13 4.70 10.54
N LEU A 53 -7.23 5.26 9.34
CA LEU A 53 -6.15 6.03 8.70
C LEU A 53 -5.79 7.27 9.52
N GLU A 54 -6.75 8.03 10.00
CA GLU A 54 -6.52 9.23 10.83
C GLU A 54 -5.89 8.87 12.18
N LEU A 55 -6.37 7.80 12.83
CA LEU A 55 -5.78 7.27 14.06
C LEU A 55 -4.32 6.83 13.86
N THR A 56 -4.02 6.25 12.70
CA THR A 56 -2.67 5.82 12.34
C THR A 56 -1.78 7.02 12.05
N ARG A 57 -2.29 7.99 11.29
CA ARG A 57 -1.57 9.23 10.94
C ARG A 57 -1.09 9.99 12.18
N ALA A 58 -1.91 10.03 13.23
CA ALA A 58 -1.56 10.70 14.48
C ALA A 58 -0.37 10.07 15.21
N LYS A 59 -0.02 8.81 14.92
CA LYS A 59 1.02 8.03 15.61
C LYS A 59 2.20 7.66 14.70
N ALA A 60 2.00 7.69 13.39
CA ALA A 60 3.00 7.22 12.43
C ALA A 60 4.13 8.24 12.21
N SER A 61 5.35 7.75 12.05
CA SER A 61 6.51 8.54 11.61
C SER A 61 6.65 8.59 10.07
N TYR A 62 5.65 8.10 9.33
CA TYR A 62 5.59 8.03 7.88
C TYR A 62 4.28 8.64 7.35
N SER A 63 4.26 9.04 6.09
CA SER A 63 3.06 9.57 5.44
C SER A 63 2.08 8.45 5.11
N THR A 64 0.79 8.71 5.35
CA THR A 64 -0.32 7.81 5.04
C THR A 64 -1.35 8.52 4.17
N GLY A 65 -2.14 7.77 3.40
CA GLY A 65 -3.14 8.36 2.51
C GLY A 65 -4.14 7.34 1.98
N VAL A 66 -5.21 7.87 1.38
CA VAL A 66 -6.24 7.08 0.71
C VAL A 66 -5.67 6.49 -0.59
N THR A 67 -5.76 5.17 -0.72
CA THR A 67 -5.33 4.40 -1.89
C THR A 67 -6.53 3.75 -2.59
N GLN A 68 -6.32 3.19 -3.77
CA GLN A 68 -7.36 2.47 -4.53
C GLN A 68 -8.03 1.30 -3.77
N PHE A 69 -7.52 0.93 -2.61
CA PHE A 69 -8.02 -0.18 -1.79
C PHE A 69 -8.84 0.26 -0.60
N ALA A 70 -9.10 1.57 -0.47
CA ALA A 70 -9.76 2.12 0.70
C ALA A 70 -11.23 1.70 0.88
N ASP A 71 -11.85 1.15 -0.16
CA ASP A 71 -13.19 0.57 -0.17
C ASP A 71 -13.24 -0.95 0.08
N LEU A 72 -12.10 -1.56 0.45
CA LEU A 72 -11.99 -2.99 0.73
C LEU A 72 -11.80 -3.26 2.23
N THR A 73 -12.38 -4.36 2.70
CA THR A 73 -12.03 -4.90 4.01
C THR A 73 -10.63 -5.52 3.98
N ARG A 74 -10.04 -5.75 5.15
CA ARG A 74 -8.74 -6.44 5.25
C ARG A 74 -8.80 -7.87 4.69
N GLU A 75 -9.93 -8.54 4.88
CA GLU A 75 -10.17 -9.90 4.40
C GLU A 75 -10.26 -9.95 2.87
N GLU A 76 -11.01 -9.02 2.28
CA GLU A 76 -11.09 -8.86 0.82
C GLU A 76 -9.72 -8.56 0.22
N PHE A 77 -8.99 -7.59 0.79
CA PHE A 77 -7.64 -7.27 0.34
C PHE A 77 -6.71 -8.50 0.38
N ARG A 78 -6.74 -9.25 1.49
CA ARG A 78 -5.93 -10.48 1.60
C ARG A 78 -6.32 -11.53 0.57
N SER A 79 -7.61 -11.72 0.36
CA SER A 79 -8.12 -12.71 -0.60
C SER A 79 -7.72 -12.38 -2.03
N PHE A 80 -7.86 -11.12 -2.43
CA PHE A 80 -7.65 -10.70 -3.83
C PHE A 80 -6.17 -10.42 -4.16
N TYR A 81 -5.42 -9.84 -3.22
CA TYR A 81 -4.09 -9.29 -3.53
C TYR A 81 -2.93 -10.08 -2.92
N LEU A 82 -3.13 -10.86 -1.86
CA LEU A 82 -2.07 -11.64 -1.24
C LEU A 82 -2.02 -13.12 -1.67
N GLY A 83 -2.90 -13.54 -2.60
CA GLY A 83 -2.85 -14.84 -3.28
C GLY A 83 -2.84 -16.06 -2.36
N GLY A 84 -3.33 -15.94 -1.12
CA GLY A 84 -3.34 -17.04 -0.17
C GLY A 84 -1.94 -17.58 0.20
N VAL A 85 -0.90 -16.77 0.04
CA VAL A 85 0.48 -17.15 0.40
C VAL A 85 0.53 -17.59 1.85
N LYS A 86 0.70 -18.89 2.07
CA LYS A 86 0.93 -19.45 3.41
C LYS A 86 2.34 -19.07 3.85
N ARG A 87 2.48 -18.65 5.10
CA ARG A 87 3.82 -18.43 5.67
C ARG A 87 4.66 -19.69 5.49
N PRO A 88 5.90 -19.58 5.01
CA PRO A 88 6.81 -20.71 4.94
C PRO A 88 6.91 -21.36 6.33
N ASN A 89 7.03 -22.69 6.36
CA ASN A 89 7.28 -23.40 7.61
C ASN A 89 8.56 -22.84 8.26
N PRO A 90 8.55 -22.48 9.54
CA PRO A 90 9.74 -21.97 10.24
C PRO A 90 11.01 -22.83 10.04
N GLY A 91 10.85 -24.16 9.90
CA GLY A 91 11.97 -25.06 9.59
C GLY A 91 12.58 -24.89 8.19
N MET A 92 11.86 -24.32 7.22
CA MET A 92 12.43 -23.99 5.91
C MET A 92 13.24 -22.69 5.96
N LEU A 93 12.78 -21.72 6.75
CA LEU A 93 13.49 -20.45 6.94
C LEU A 93 14.82 -20.64 7.67
N SER A 94 14.89 -21.55 8.65
CA SER A 94 16.14 -21.82 9.36
C SER A 94 17.21 -22.48 8.49
N LYS A 95 16.82 -23.29 7.48
CA LYS A 95 17.77 -23.85 6.50
C LYS A 95 18.28 -22.80 5.50
N ALA A 96 17.44 -21.87 5.07
CA ALA A 96 17.85 -20.78 4.18
C ALA A 96 18.80 -19.78 4.88
N SER A 97 18.64 -19.58 6.17
CA SER A 97 19.50 -18.69 6.95
C SER A 97 20.91 -19.24 7.20
N ALA A 98 21.10 -20.56 7.10
CA ALA A 98 22.43 -21.18 7.29
C ALA A 98 23.43 -20.92 6.14
N THR A 99 22.94 -20.43 4.99
CA THR A 99 23.76 -20.08 3.81
C THR A 99 23.80 -18.58 3.55
N GLY A 100 23.47 -17.76 4.55
CA GLY A 100 23.58 -16.30 4.45
C GLY A 100 25.01 -15.85 4.11
N PRO A 101 25.17 -14.70 3.47
CA PRO A 101 26.49 -14.19 3.12
C PRO A 101 27.35 -14.11 4.38
N THR A 102 28.55 -14.61 4.29
CA THR A 102 29.60 -14.43 5.30
C THR A 102 29.65 -12.97 5.71
N ALA A 103 29.76 -12.70 7.00
CA ALA A 103 29.79 -11.34 7.55
C ALA A 103 30.66 -10.44 6.66
N VAL A 104 30.04 -9.42 6.07
CA VAL A 104 30.76 -8.42 5.28
C VAL A 104 31.66 -7.70 6.27
N GLU A 105 32.97 -7.82 6.07
CA GLU A 105 33.95 -7.04 6.83
C GLU A 105 33.53 -5.57 6.83
N ASN A 106 33.80 -4.91 7.95
CA ASN A 106 33.44 -3.51 8.21
C ASN A 106 34.03 -2.60 7.13
N ARG A 107 33.32 -2.43 6.00
CA ARG A 107 33.71 -1.52 4.92
C ARG A 107 33.03 -0.18 5.19
N ASP A 108 33.68 0.91 4.83
CA ASP A 108 33.08 2.24 4.81
C ASP A 108 31.89 2.26 3.85
N LEU A 109 30.72 1.92 4.34
CA LEU A 109 29.49 1.92 3.57
C LEU A 109 28.96 3.36 3.46
N PRO A 110 28.44 3.77 2.30
CA PRO A 110 27.81 5.08 2.16
C PRO A 110 26.60 5.19 3.10
N THR A 111 26.33 6.39 3.59
CA THR A 111 25.22 6.67 4.52
C THR A 111 23.85 6.41 3.89
N SER A 112 23.73 6.51 2.57
CA SER A 112 22.55 6.12 1.81
C SER A 112 22.91 5.72 0.38
N VAL A 113 22.09 4.86 -0.24
CA VAL A 113 22.18 4.49 -1.65
C VAL A 113 20.78 4.44 -2.24
N ASP A 114 20.56 5.18 -3.32
CA ASP A 114 19.34 5.06 -4.14
C ASP A 114 19.69 4.42 -5.50
N TRP A 115 19.25 3.18 -5.68
CA TRP A 115 19.52 2.42 -6.91
C TRP A 115 18.71 2.94 -8.11
N ARG A 116 17.64 3.73 -7.88
CA ARG A 116 16.86 4.38 -8.95
C ARG A 116 17.71 5.42 -9.68
N GLU A 117 18.53 6.17 -8.95
CA GLU A 117 19.46 7.15 -9.51
C GLU A 117 20.54 6.51 -10.39
N LYS A 118 20.78 5.21 -10.17
CA LYS A 118 21.73 4.42 -10.96
C LYS A 118 21.10 3.79 -12.21
N GLY A 119 19.79 3.99 -12.44
CA GLY A 119 19.10 3.46 -13.61
C GLY A 119 18.99 1.93 -13.64
N VAL A 120 19.11 1.25 -12.49
CA VAL A 120 19.04 -0.22 -12.40
C VAL A 120 17.73 -0.74 -11.80
N VAL A 121 16.78 0.15 -11.57
CA VAL A 121 15.46 -0.20 -11.04
C VAL A 121 14.41 0.21 -12.07
N SER A 122 13.57 -0.75 -12.48
CA SER A 122 12.48 -0.52 -13.42
C SER A 122 11.31 0.26 -12.77
N SER A 123 10.38 0.74 -13.59
CA SER A 123 9.18 1.44 -13.11
C SER A 123 8.29 0.53 -12.26
N VAL A 124 7.54 1.14 -11.33
CA VAL A 124 6.59 0.41 -10.47
C VAL A 124 5.53 -0.30 -11.33
N LYS A 125 5.40 -1.60 -11.10
CA LYS A 125 4.44 -2.47 -11.78
C LYS A 125 3.19 -2.70 -10.93
N ASN A 126 2.09 -3.13 -11.55
CA ASN A 126 0.85 -3.45 -10.85
C ASN A 126 0.43 -4.89 -11.19
N GLN A 127 0.32 -5.74 -10.17
CA GLN A 127 -0.12 -7.13 -10.32
C GLN A 127 -1.62 -7.31 -10.56
N GLY A 128 -2.42 -6.23 -10.45
CA GLY A 128 -3.88 -6.37 -10.44
C GLY A 128 -4.38 -7.26 -9.29
N GLN A 129 -5.43 -8.02 -9.52
CA GLN A 129 -6.02 -8.95 -8.54
C GLN A 129 -5.48 -10.39 -8.66
N CYS A 130 -4.24 -10.55 -9.13
CA CYS A 130 -3.66 -11.87 -9.37
C CYS A 130 -3.05 -12.51 -8.12
N GLY A 131 -2.71 -11.72 -7.08
CA GLY A 131 -2.02 -12.23 -5.90
C GLY A 131 -0.60 -12.74 -6.19
N SER A 132 0.05 -12.22 -7.24
CA SER A 132 1.34 -12.66 -7.77
C SER A 132 2.53 -11.76 -7.32
N CYS A 133 2.38 -11.02 -6.21
CA CYS A 133 3.41 -10.11 -5.70
C CYS A 133 4.80 -10.78 -5.52
N TRP A 134 4.82 -12.06 -5.16
CA TRP A 134 6.05 -12.85 -5.04
C TRP A 134 6.79 -13.00 -6.39
N ALA A 135 6.05 -13.14 -7.50
CA ALA A 135 6.62 -13.25 -8.83
C ALA A 135 7.18 -11.89 -9.29
N PHE A 136 6.41 -10.80 -9.05
CA PHE A 136 6.88 -9.43 -9.35
C PHE A 136 8.16 -9.10 -8.59
N ALA A 137 8.20 -9.35 -7.28
CA ALA A 137 9.38 -9.10 -6.47
C ALA A 137 10.61 -9.90 -6.95
N THR A 138 10.41 -11.17 -7.36
CA THR A 138 11.50 -12.00 -7.90
C THR A 138 11.98 -11.47 -9.25
N THR A 139 11.07 -11.11 -10.15
CA THR A 139 11.40 -10.59 -11.48
C THR A 139 12.18 -9.27 -11.37
N GLU A 140 11.69 -8.32 -10.58
CA GLU A 140 12.35 -7.03 -10.37
C GLU A 140 13.74 -7.18 -9.76
N MET A 141 13.93 -8.15 -8.85
CA MET A 141 15.26 -8.47 -8.33
C MET A 141 16.20 -8.97 -9.42
N VAL A 142 15.73 -9.88 -10.28
CA VAL A 142 16.53 -10.41 -11.40
C VAL A 142 16.85 -9.31 -12.42
N GLU A 143 15.87 -8.47 -12.79
CA GLU A 143 16.06 -7.31 -13.66
C GLU A 143 17.17 -6.38 -13.13
N SER A 144 17.08 -6.02 -11.84
CA SER A 144 18.07 -5.14 -11.20
C SER A 144 19.47 -5.76 -11.15
N TYR A 145 19.59 -7.05 -10.81
CA TYR A 145 20.87 -7.76 -10.84
C TYR A 145 21.47 -7.84 -12.25
N ALA A 146 20.64 -8.11 -13.25
CA ALA A 146 21.07 -8.10 -14.64
C ALA A 146 21.54 -6.71 -15.07
N ALA A 147 20.81 -5.66 -14.70
CA ALA A 147 21.19 -4.28 -14.99
C ALA A 147 22.53 -3.89 -14.33
N ILE A 148 22.77 -4.29 -13.09
CA ILE A 148 24.06 -4.06 -12.42
C ILE A 148 25.21 -4.79 -13.13
N ALA A 149 24.96 -6.03 -13.59
CA ALA A 149 25.98 -6.85 -14.22
C ALA A 149 26.29 -6.47 -15.67
N THR A 150 25.29 -6.03 -16.43
CA THR A 150 25.40 -5.78 -17.88
C THR A 150 25.44 -4.30 -18.25
N GLY A 151 25.00 -3.41 -17.35
CA GLY A 151 24.80 -1.99 -17.61
C GLY A 151 23.47 -1.67 -18.34
N PHE A 152 22.60 -2.65 -18.59
CA PHE A 152 21.34 -2.47 -19.30
C PHE A 152 20.18 -2.98 -18.47
N LEU A 153 19.15 -2.12 -18.26
CA LEU A 153 17.89 -2.52 -17.68
C LEU A 153 17.03 -3.19 -18.76
N VAL A 154 16.50 -4.39 -18.46
CA VAL A 154 15.71 -5.23 -19.38
C VAL A 154 14.22 -4.89 -19.22
#